data_4dac812117e2d57a5c93961f8208491c
#
_entry.id   4dac812117e2d57a5c93961f8208491c
#
_cell.length_a   1.000
_cell.length_b   1.000
_cell.length_c   1.000
_cell.angle_alpha   90.00
_cell.angle_beta   90.00
_cell.angle_gamma   90.00
#
_symmetry.space_group_name_H-M   'P 1'
#
loop_
_entity.id
_entity.type
_entity.pdbx_description
1 polymer ?
#
loop_
_entity_poly.entity_id
_entity_poly.type
_entity_poly.pdbx_seq_one_letter_code
_entity_poly.pdbx_strand_id
1 'polypeptide(L)' 'MNRKSDNVNHPAHYNTGKYESIDVMIETQGAAAVADFCICNAFKYIYRHKNKNGLEDIKKAIWYLNKYVELEESNEAD' A
#
# COMPACT_ATOMS: atom_id res chain seq x y z
N MET A 1 3.31 9.71 19.09
CA MET A 1 3.13 9.77 17.68
C MET A 1 1.69 10.02 17.26
N ASN A 2 1.51 10.89 16.34
CA ASN A 2 0.17 11.24 15.88
C ASN A 2 -0.32 10.28 14.80
N ARG A 3 -1.32 9.48 15.16
CA ARG A 3 -1.84 8.48 14.23
C ARG A 3 -2.48 9.07 13.00
N LYS A 4 -3.03 10.27 13.13
CA LYS A 4 -3.69 10.88 12.00
C LYS A 4 -2.73 11.23 10.88
N SER A 5 -1.51 11.58 11.23
CA SER A 5 -0.54 11.90 10.21
C SER A 5 -0.04 10.67 9.49
N ASP A 6 -0.45 9.50 9.97
CA ASP A 6 0.00 8.23 9.45
C ASP A 6 -1.01 7.55 8.54
N ASN A 7 -2.06 8.28 8.14
CA ASN A 7 -3.10 7.71 7.30
C ASN A 7 -2.60 7.17 5.97
N VAL A 8 -1.51 7.72 5.47
CA VAL A 8 -0.96 7.26 4.21
C VAL A 8 -0.16 5.98 4.39
N ASN A 9 0.68 5.95 5.42
CA ASN A 9 1.54 4.78 5.67
C ASN A 9 0.74 3.63 6.28
N HIS A 10 -0.23 3.96 7.11
CA HIS A 10 -1.08 2.96 7.75
C HIS A 10 -2.52 3.39 7.62
N PRO A 11 -3.07 3.29 6.39
CA PRO A 11 -4.45 3.69 6.20
C PRO A 11 -5.37 2.95 7.15
N ALA A 12 -6.28 3.68 7.78
CA ALA A 12 -7.13 3.11 8.81
C ALA A 12 -7.93 1.91 8.33
N HIS A 13 -8.35 1.92 7.08
CA HIS A 13 -9.17 0.83 6.57
C HIS A 13 -8.39 -0.46 6.32
N TYR A 14 -7.07 -0.41 6.41
CA TYR A 14 -6.24 -1.61 6.30
C TYR A 14 -5.89 -2.19 7.66
N ASN A 15 -6.14 -1.45 8.72
CA ASN A 15 -5.82 -1.93 10.06
C ASN A 15 -7.04 -2.55 10.68
N THR A 16 -7.02 -3.87 10.81
CA THR A 16 -8.14 -4.59 11.41
C THR A 16 -7.58 -5.44 12.53
N GLY A 17 -7.63 -4.91 13.75
CA GLY A 17 -7.12 -5.61 14.90
C GLY A 17 -5.61 -5.66 14.88
N LYS A 18 -5.07 -6.86 15.01
CA LYS A 18 -3.66 -7.10 15.17
C LYS A 18 -2.85 -6.94 13.89
N TYR A 19 -3.44 -7.23 12.76
CA TYR A 19 -2.71 -7.30 11.50
C TYR A 19 -3.30 -6.32 10.52
N GLU A 20 -2.43 -5.76 9.68
CA GLU A 20 -2.90 -5.03 8.53
C GLU A 20 -3.32 -6.04 7.47
N SER A 21 -4.35 -5.69 6.70
CA SER A 21 -4.86 -6.62 5.71
C SER A 21 -3.83 -6.96 4.66
N ILE A 22 -2.90 -6.05 4.36
CA ILE A 22 -1.89 -6.33 3.36
C ILE A 22 -0.94 -7.42 3.83
N ASP A 23 -0.68 -7.49 5.13
CA ASP A 23 0.16 -8.56 5.66
C ASP A 23 -0.53 -9.91 5.52
N VAL A 24 -1.82 -9.94 5.75
CA VAL A 24 -2.59 -11.16 5.57
C VAL A 24 -2.60 -11.57 4.09
N MET A 25 -2.68 -10.60 3.21
CA MET A 25 -2.63 -10.89 1.78
C MET A 25 -1.30 -11.51 1.37
N ILE A 26 -0.21 -11.00 1.92
CA ILE A 26 1.11 -11.58 1.63
C ILE A 26 1.16 -13.03 2.08
N GLU A 27 0.66 -13.29 3.28
CA GLU A 27 0.67 -14.65 3.83
C GLU A 27 -0.17 -15.61 3.00
N THR A 28 -1.31 -15.15 2.51
CA THR A 28 -2.26 -16.05 1.84
C THR A 28 -2.07 -16.11 0.34
N GLN A 29 -1.66 -15.01 -0.28
CA GLN A 29 -1.58 -14.93 -1.74
C GLN A 29 -0.15 -14.91 -2.26
N GLY A 30 0.82 -14.66 -1.38
CA GLY A 30 2.20 -14.61 -1.78
C GLY A 30 2.66 -13.21 -2.13
N ALA A 31 3.96 -12.98 -1.97
CA ALA A 31 4.54 -11.65 -2.18
C ALA A 31 4.41 -11.17 -3.62
N ALA A 32 4.55 -12.08 -4.60
CA ALA A 32 4.47 -11.67 -6.00
C ALA A 32 3.10 -11.12 -6.35
N ALA A 33 2.04 -11.81 -5.89
CA ALA A 33 0.68 -11.35 -6.16
C ALA A 33 0.41 -10.00 -5.50
N VAL A 34 0.91 -9.81 -4.28
CA VAL A 34 0.70 -8.57 -3.58
C VAL A 34 1.51 -7.43 -4.19
N ALA A 35 2.69 -7.72 -4.73
CA ALA A 35 3.46 -6.72 -5.46
C ALA A 35 2.65 -6.18 -6.65
N ASP A 36 2.02 -7.08 -7.41
CA ASP A 36 1.18 -6.67 -8.53
C ASP A 36 -0.02 -5.85 -8.04
N PHE A 37 -0.62 -6.27 -6.95
CA PHE A 37 -1.72 -5.53 -6.33
C PHE A 37 -1.28 -4.10 -5.97
N CYS A 38 -0.07 -3.94 -5.46
CA CYS A 38 0.44 -2.62 -5.10
C CYS A 38 0.57 -1.72 -6.33
N ILE A 39 1.04 -2.26 -7.44
CA ILE A 39 1.14 -1.48 -8.67
C ILE A 39 -0.24 -1.05 -9.14
N CYS A 40 -1.20 -1.97 -9.12
CA CYS A 40 -2.55 -1.64 -9.54
C CYS A 40 -3.19 -0.58 -8.65
N ASN A 41 -2.96 -0.65 -7.35
CA ASN A 41 -3.50 0.35 -6.44
C ASN A 41 -2.83 1.70 -6.63
N ALA A 42 -1.51 1.71 -6.82
CA ALA A 42 -0.83 2.96 -7.08
C ALA A 42 -1.40 3.63 -8.32
N PHE A 43 -1.60 2.84 -9.39
CA PHE A 43 -2.19 3.37 -10.61
C PHE A 43 -3.56 3.96 -10.34
N LYS A 44 -4.39 3.23 -9.61
CA LYS A 44 -5.74 3.68 -9.32
C LYS A 44 -5.74 5.05 -8.62
N TYR A 45 -4.90 5.21 -7.63
CA TYR A 45 -4.85 6.46 -6.88
C TYR A 45 -4.33 7.60 -7.73
N ILE A 46 -3.30 7.35 -8.54
CA ILE A 46 -2.79 8.39 -9.44
C ILE A 46 -3.86 8.80 -10.44
N TYR A 47 -4.51 7.81 -11.01
CA TYR A 47 -5.51 8.06 -12.05
C TYR A 47 -6.65 8.93 -11.55
N ARG A 48 -7.10 8.70 -10.33
CA ARG A 48 -8.29 9.38 -9.83
C ARG A 48 -8.00 10.65 -9.03
N HIS A 49 -6.73 10.97 -8.76
CA HIS A 49 -6.41 11.96 -7.73
C HIS A 49 -7.04 13.32 -7.98
N LYS A 50 -7.14 13.76 -9.22
CA LYS A 50 -7.69 15.09 -9.51
C LYS A 50 -9.18 15.18 -9.24
N ASN A 51 -9.88 14.06 -9.34
CA ASN A 51 -11.33 14.02 -9.15
C ASN A 51 -11.75 13.50 -7.79
N LYS A 52 -10.79 13.18 -6.95
CA LYS A 52 -11.09 12.63 -5.62
C LYS A 52 -10.33 13.41 -4.56
N ASN A 53 -9.30 12.80 -4.00
CA ASN A 53 -8.64 13.33 -2.82
C ASN A 53 -7.34 14.06 -3.10
N GLY A 54 -7.00 14.28 -4.37
CA GLY A 54 -5.86 15.10 -4.73
C GLY A 54 -4.55 14.59 -4.14
N LEU A 55 -3.91 15.45 -3.36
CA LEU A 55 -2.61 15.12 -2.79
C LEU A 55 -2.65 13.87 -1.93
N GLU A 56 -3.74 13.67 -1.21
CA GLU A 56 -3.85 12.47 -0.37
C GLU A 56 -3.80 11.20 -1.21
N ASP A 57 -4.45 11.21 -2.38
CA ASP A 57 -4.38 10.05 -3.28
C ASP A 57 -2.96 9.82 -3.77
N ILE A 58 -2.23 10.89 -4.07
CA ILE A 58 -0.84 10.75 -4.51
C ILE A 58 0.00 10.13 -3.40
N LYS A 59 -0.21 10.56 -2.17
CA LYS A 59 0.53 9.98 -1.05
C LYS A 59 0.20 8.50 -0.86
N LYS A 60 -1.04 8.13 -1.09
CA LYS A 60 -1.42 6.72 -1.02
C LYS A 60 -0.72 5.91 -2.12
N ALA A 61 -0.64 6.50 -3.31
CA ALA A 61 0.09 5.84 -4.40
C ALA A 61 1.55 5.62 -4.03
N ILE A 62 2.16 6.62 -3.40
CA ILE A 62 3.55 6.49 -2.97
C ILE A 62 3.69 5.36 -1.95
N TRP A 63 2.73 5.24 -1.02
CA TRP A 63 2.78 4.16 -0.04
C TRP A 63 2.79 2.79 -0.73
N TYR A 64 1.93 2.62 -1.73
CA TYR A 64 1.88 1.35 -2.44
C TYR A 64 3.13 1.10 -3.27
N LEU A 65 3.70 2.14 -3.86
CA LEU A 65 4.95 1.99 -4.61
C LEU A 65 6.10 1.61 -3.68
N ASN A 66 6.14 2.20 -2.49
CA ASN A 66 7.16 1.82 -1.51
C ASN A 66 6.98 0.37 -1.07
N LYS A 67 5.75 -0.05 -0.89
CA LYS A 67 5.48 -1.45 -0.52
C LYS A 67 5.93 -2.40 -1.64
N TYR A 68 5.69 -2.01 -2.89
CA TYR A 68 6.15 -2.79 -4.02
C TYR A 68 7.68 -2.97 -3.98
N VAL A 69 8.38 -1.87 -3.76
CA VAL A 69 9.84 -1.92 -3.70
C VAL A 69 10.28 -2.85 -2.57
N GLU A 70 9.65 -2.72 -1.42
CA GLU A 70 9.97 -3.55 -0.27
C GLU A 70 9.81 -5.04 -0.58
N LEU A 71 8.70 -5.39 -1.23
CA LEU A 71 8.43 -6.79 -1.55
C LEU A 71 9.40 -7.33 -2.59
N GLU A 72 9.75 -6.52 -3.58
CA GLU A 72 10.68 -6.95 -4.62
C GLU A 72 12.09 -7.08 -4.07
N GLU A 73 12.50 -6.18 -3.21
CA GLU A 73 13.82 -6.26 -2.60
C GLU A 73 13.93 -7.49 -1.73
N SER A 74 12.87 -7.82 -1.05
CA SER A 74 12.84 -9.01 -0.21
C SER A 74 13.02 -10.25 -1.06
N ASN A 75 12.36 -10.30 -2.22
CA ASN A 75 12.52 -11.42 -3.15
C ASN A 75 13.93 -11.52 -3.70
N GLU A 76 14.51 -10.37 -4.02
CA GLU A 76 15.85 -10.35 -4.59
C GLU A 76 16.90 -10.78 -3.58
N ALA A 77 16.65 -10.52 -2.30
CA ALA A 77 17.58 -10.86 -1.24
C ALA A 77 17.70 -12.38 -1.07
N ASP A 78 16.70 -13.11 -1.50
CA ASP A 78 16.72 -14.56 -1.43
C ASP A 78 17.42 -15.16 -2.63
#